data_f976186c3ecc34cf561a7108467add8a
#
_entry.id   f976186c3ecc34cf561a7108467add8a
#
_cell.length_a   1.000
_cell.length_b   1.000
_cell.length_c   1.000
_cell.angle_alpha   90.00
_cell.angle_beta   90.00
_cell.angle_gamma   90.00
#
_symmetry.space_group_name_H-M   'P 1'
#
loop_
_entity.id
_entity.type
_entity.pdbx_description
1 polymer ?
#
loop_
_entity_poly.entity_id
_entity_poly.type
_entity_poly.pdbx_seq_one_letter_code
_entity_poly.pdbx_strand_id
1 'polypeptide(L)'
;RQRQMCIRDRSILDIMPDVTQTLLREHYRCHPKIINFCNQKFYRGELIIMTKDNGEDDVLSVVKTVAGNHERNHYSQRQIDVIKNEIMPKYNFNPEETGIIAPYRNQVEALNREITDIDAATVHKFQGKEKDNIIISTVDDEISDFADDPYLINVAVSRAKKKLMLVVTGNEQSKEHNITDLIDYIQYNNFEVVESKIYSIFDYLYKQYTEERRAYLQKY
;
A
#
# COMPACT_ATOMS: atom_id res chain seq x y z
N ARG A 1 -22.60 -1.39 -27.49
CA ARG A 1 -22.64 -0.99 -26.05
C ARG A 1 -21.29 -1.11 -25.33
N GLN A 2 -20.34 -1.90 -25.81
CA GLN A 2 -18.99 -2.02 -25.21
C GLN A 2 -18.03 -0.85 -25.54
N ARG A 3 -18.26 -0.09 -26.60
CA ARG A 3 -17.38 1.03 -26.99
C ARG A 3 -17.47 2.29 -26.11
N GLN A 4 -18.55 2.48 -25.37
CA GLN A 4 -18.74 3.67 -24.53
C GLN A 4 -18.07 3.57 -23.14
N MET A 5 -17.76 2.37 -22.66
CA MET A 5 -17.08 2.18 -21.37
C MET A 5 -15.58 2.47 -21.44
N CYS A 6 -14.94 2.24 -22.60
CA CYS A 6 -13.50 2.43 -22.79
C CYS A 6 -13.02 3.89 -22.88
N ILE A 7 -13.93 4.85 -23.11
CA ILE A 7 -13.55 6.28 -23.26
C ILE A 7 -13.41 6.96 -21.89
N ARG A 8 -14.01 6.42 -20.84
CA ARG A 8 -13.99 7.03 -19.50
C ARG A 8 -12.69 6.82 -18.72
N ASP A 9 -11.92 5.82 -19.09
CA ASP A 9 -10.73 5.40 -18.33
C ASP A 9 -9.40 5.71 -19.05
N ARG A 10 -9.45 6.39 -20.19
CA ARG A 10 -8.25 6.80 -20.93
C ARG A 10 -7.77 8.18 -20.49
N SER A 11 -6.45 8.28 -20.26
CA SER A 11 -5.79 9.57 -20.09
C SER A 11 -5.97 10.43 -21.34
N ILE A 12 -6.01 11.76 -21.17
CA ILE A 12 -6.00 12.68 -22.32
C ILE A 12 -4.80 12.45 -23.25
N LEU A 13 -3.69 11.97 -22.70
CA LEU A 13 -2.49 11.61 -23.45
C LEU A 13 -2.70 10.39 -24.36
N ASP A 14 -3.53 9.43 -23.94
CA ASP A 14 -3.88 8.24 -24.74
C ASP A 14 -4.81 8.61 -25.91
N ILE A 15 -5.53 9.72 -25.79
CA ILE A 15 -6.47 10.22 -26.81
C ILE A 15 -5.77 11.10 -27.85
N MET A 16 -4.61 11.65 -27.49
CA MET A 16 -3.82 12.58 -28.32
C MET A 16 -2.42 12.01 -28.61
N PRO A 17 -2.29 10.93 -29.38
CA PRO A 17 -1.01 10.24 -29.60
C PRO A 17 0.03 11.08 -30.35
N ASP A 18 -0.42 12.09 -31.13
CA ASP A 18 0.45 12.90 -31.99
C ASP A 18 1.01 14.16 -31.27
N VAL A 19 0.74 14.30 -29.98
CA VAL A 19 1.28 15.43 -29.20
C VAL A 19 2.70 15.14 -28.73
N THR A 20 3.61 16.07 -28.97
CA THR A 20 4.98 15.98 -28.44
C THR A 20 4.94 15.91 -26.91
N GLN A 21 5.43 14.80 -26.36
CA GLN A 21 5.53 14.61 -24.94
C GLN A 21 6.95 14.91 -24.46
N THR A 22 7.07 15.73 -23.42
CA THR A 22 8.34 15.99 -22.75
C THR A 22 8.29 15.44 -21.35
N LEU A 23 9.12 14.45 -21.06
CA LEU A 23 9.27 13.90 -19.72
C LEU A 23 10.05 14.89 -18.84
N LEU A 24 9.44 15.32 -17.74
CA LEU A 24 10.13 16.06 -16.70
C LEU A 24 10.95 15.06 -15.86
N ARG A 25 12.27 15.07 -16.04
CA ARG A 25 13.16 14.05 -15.46
C ARG A 25 13.60 14.36 -14.04
N GLU A 26 13.64 15.62 -13.64
CA GLU A 26 14.14 16.01 -12.33
C GLU A 26 13.09 15.80 -11.24
N HIS A 27 13.46 15.07 -10.18
CA HIS A 27 12.59 14.77 -9.05
C HIS A 27 13.17 15.35 -7.76
N TYR A 28 12.41 16.26 -7.11
CA TYR A 28 12.84 17.04 -5.95
C TYR A 28 12.07 16.73 -4.66
N ARG A 29 11.18 15.72 -4.66
CA ARG A 29 10.21 15.52 -3.58
C ARG A 29 10.55 14.35 -2.66
N CYS A 30 10.56 13.16 -3.19
CA CYS A 30 10.62 11.94 -2.40
C CYS A 30 12.07 11.61 -2.04
N HIS A 31 12.24 10.95 -0.89
CA HIS A 31 13.50 10.33 -0.55
C HIS A 31 14.01 9.42 -1.68
N PRO A 32 15.33 9.37 -1.97
CA PRO A 32 15.87 8.58 -3.09
C PRO A 32 15.44 7.11 -3.07
N LYS A 33 15.45 6.47 -1.90
CA LYS A 33 15.05 5.07 -1.73
C LYS A 33 13.58 4.82 -2.08
N ILE A 34 12.69 5.79 -1.88
CA ILE A 34 11.27 5.69 -2.23
C ILE A 34 11.07 5.82 -3.74
N ILE A 35 11.57 6.93 -4.31
CA ILE A 35 11.29 7.22 -5.72
C ILE A 35 12.07 6.31 -6.68
N ASN A 36 13.17 5.72 -6.22
CA ASN A 36 13.95 4.81 -7.07
C ASN A 36 13.15 3.56 -7.47
N PHE A 37 12.25 3.07 -6.62
CA PHE A 37 11.30 2.03 -7.03
C PHE A 37 10.48 2.47 -8.26
N CYS A 38 9.84 3.64 -8.17
CA CYS A 38 9.07 4.19 -9.28
C CYS A 38 9.95 4.43 -10.51
N ASN A 39 11.17 4.94 -10.30
CA ASN A 39 12.11 5.21 -11.37
C ASN A 39 12.45 3.94 -12.16
N GLN A 40 12.77 2.87 -11.46
CA GLN A 40 13.08 1.57 -12.11
C GLN A 40 11.85 0.95 -12.76
N LYS A 41 10.71 0.95 -12.07
CA LYS A 41 9.51 0.23 -12.50
C LYS A 41 8.74 0.94 -13.61
N PHE A 42 8.58 2.27 -13.52
CA PHE A 42 7.67 3.04 -14.37
C PHE A 42 8.35 4.06 -15.29
N TYR A 43 9.58 4.49 -14.95
CA TYR A 43 10.29 5.54 -15.70
C TYR A 43 11.58 5.05 -16.36
N ARG A 44 11.81 3.73 -16.42
CA ARG A 44 12.98 3.09 -17.09
C ARG A 44 14.33 3.61 -16.61
N GLY A 45 14.40 4.11 -15.37
CA GLY A 45 15.61 4.71 -14.81
C GLY A 45 15.91 6.13 -15.29
N GLU A 46 14.97 6.79 -15.98
CA GLU A 46 15.21 8.10 -16.62
C GLU A 46 15.07 9.29 -15.66
N LEU A 47 14.53 9.10 -14.44
CA LEU A 47 14.41 10.20 -13.48
C LEU A 47 15.77 10.55 -12.88
N ILE A 48 16.04 11.84 -12.78
CA ILE A 48 17.20 12.41 -12.10
C ILE A 48 16.75 12.78 -10.69
N ILE A 49 17.19 12.01 -9.70
CA ILE A 49 16.79 12.20 -8.31
C ILE A 49 17.68 13.28 -7.69
N MET A 50 17.07 14.43 -7.35
CA MET A 50 17.74 15.61 -6.82
C MET A 50 17.71 15.69 -5.29
N THR A 51 16.95 14.81 -4.64
CA THR A 51 16.90 14.68 -3.17
C THR A 51 18.11 13.91 -2.66
N LYS A 52 18.47 14.13 -1.39
CA LYS A 52 19.63 13.48 -0.76
C LYS A 52 19.19 12.33 0.15
N ASP A 53 19.97 11.27 0.16
CA ASP A 53 19.94 10.20 1.15
C ASP A 53 21.00 10.53 2.21
N ASN A 54 20.59 10.71 3.47
CA ASN A 54 21.51 10.97 4.57
C ASN A 54 21.80 9.71 5.38
N GLY A 55 21.39 8.53 4.87
CA GLY A 55 21.61 7.24 5.51
C GLY A 55 20.48 6.84 6.46
N GLU A 56 19.26 7.34 6.25
CA GLU A 56 18.09 6.93 7.04
C GLU A 56 17.77 5.45 6.79
N ASP A 57 17.58 4.68 7.89
CA ASP A 57 17.36 3.23 7.85
C ASP A 57 15.87 2.83 7.84
N ASP A 58 14.98 3.78 8.14
CA ASP A 58 13.53 3.54 8.32
C ASP A 58 12.66 4.21 7.25
N VAL A 59 13.20 4.40 6.05
CA VAL A 59 12.53 5.09 4.93
C VAL A 59 11.40 4.27 4.33
N LEU A 60 11.58 2.95 4.27
CA LEU A 60 10.62 2.01 3.72
C LEU A 60 10.33 0.93 4.75
N SER A 61 9.09 0.46 4.80
CA SER A 61 8.73 -0.69 5.63
C SER A 61 7.48 -1.38 5.11
N VAL A 62 7.36 -2.66 5.43
CA VAL A 62 6.17 -3.49 5.15
C VAL A 62 5.66 -4.09 6.44
N VAL A 63 4.36 -3.98 6.65
CA VAL A 63 3.67 -4.71 7.72
C VAL A 63 2.70 -5.70 7.09
N LYS A 64 2.95 -6.98 7.30
CA LYS A 64 2.09 -8.07 6.84
C LYS A 64 1.08 -8.40 7.93
N THR A 65 -0.21 -8.40 7.60
CA THR A 65 -1.23 -8.87 8.54
C THR A 65 -1.18 -10.38 8.67
N VAL A 66 -1.83 -10.93 9.69
CA VAL A 66 -2.02 -12.38 9.78
C VAL A 66 -2.79 -12.89 8.56
N ALA A 67 -2.33 -14.00 7.97
CA ALA A 67 -3.00 -14.61 6.82
C ALA A 67 -4.44 -15.03 7.15
N GLY A 68 -5.34 -14.92 6.18
CA GLY A 68 -6.74 -15.30 6.31
C GLY A 68 -7.65 -14.53 5.37
N ASN A 69 -8.94 -14.79 5.43
CA ASN A 69 -9.96 -14.09 4.64
C ASN A 69 -10.57 -12.96 5.48
N HIS A 70 -10.04 -11.76 5.34
CA HIS A 70 -10.33 -10.60 6.17
C HIS A 70 -10.98 -9.45 5.41
N GLU A 71 -10.85 -9.42 4.08
CA GLU A 71 -11.48 -8.44 3.22
C GLU A 71 -12.97 -8.76 3.00
N ARG A 72 -13.83 -7.74 3.10
CA ARG A 72 -15.25 -7.81 2.74
C ARG A 72 -15.70 -6.50 2.14
N ASN A 73 -16.23 -6.54 0.94
CA ASN A 73 -16.73 -5.35 0.24
C ASN A 73 -15.67 -4.24 0.12
N HIS A 74 -14.43 -4.59 -0.21
CA HIS A 74 -13.31 -3.66 -0.31
C HIS A 74 -13.01 -2.92 1.01
N TYR A 75 -13.09 -3.66 2.10
CA TYR A 75 -12.84 -3.18 3.45
C TYR A 75 -12.15 -4.28 4.27
N SER A 76 -11.08 -3.91 4.95
CA SER A 76 -10.29 -4.80 5.83
C SER A 76 -10.12 -4.15 7.20
N GLN A 77 -10.94 -4.57 8.18
CA GLN A 77 -10.80 -4.13 9.57
C GLN A 77 -9.43 -4.46 10.13
N ARG A 78 -8.88 -5.61 9.74
CA ARG A 78 -7.57 -6.04 10.22
C ARG A 78 -6.46 -5.05 9.88
N GLN A 79 -6.43 -4.55 8.65
CA GLN A 79 -5.43 -3.55 8.27
C GLN A 79 -5.62 -2.24 9.05
N ILE A 80 -6.86 -1.85 9.35
CA ILE A 80 -7.14 -0.68 10.21
C ILE A 80 -6.62 -0.91 11.63
N ASP A 81 -6.91 -2.07 12.21
CA ASP A 81 -6.45 -2.42 13.56
C ASP A 81 -4.92 -2.44 13.65
N VAL A 82 -4.24 -2.94 12.62
CA VAL A 82 -2.77 -2.93 12.51
C VAL A 82 -2.24 -1.49 12.46
N ILE A 83 -2.83 -0.65 11.63
CA ILE A 83 -2.43 0.76 11.53
C ILE A 83 -2.62 1.45 12.88
N LYS A 84 -3.79 1.30 13.49
CA LYS A 84 -4.18 1.98 14.72
C LYS A 84 -3.41 1.51 15.96
N ASN A 85 -3.24 0.17 16.10
CA ASN A 85 -2.77 -0.42 17.35
C ASN A 85 -1.29 -0.85 17.32
N GLU A 86 -0.69 -1.04 16.15
CA GLU A 86 0.73 -1.39 16.02
C GLU A 86 1.55 -0.25 15.40
N ILE A 87 1.12 0.28 14.25
CA ILE A 87 1.92 1.24 13.50
C ILE A 87 1.94 2.60 14.21
N MET A 88 0.78 3.15 14.51
CA MET A 88 0.70 4.48 15.11
C MET A 88 1.45 4.59 16.45
N PRO A 89 1.32 3.63 17.39
CA PRO A 89 2.07 3.68 18.63
C PRO A 89 3.57 3.45 18.46
N LYS A 90 3.97 2.55 17.53
CA LYS A 90 5.39 2.20 17.32
C LYS A 90 6.20 3.35 16.75
N TYR A 91 5.66 4.04 15.74
CA TYR A 91 6.41 5.04 14.97
C TYR A 91 6.15 6.48 15.44
N ASN A 92 5.17 6.70 16.33
CA ASN A 92 4.80 8.01 16.89
C ASN A 92 4.76 9.12 15.80
N PHE A 93 4.08 8.82 14.70
CA PHE A 93 3.97 9.75 13.58
C PHE A 93 3.24 11.04 13.97
N ASN A 94 3.75 12.17 13.46
CA ASN A 94 3.01 13.42 13.53
C ASN A 94 1.77 13.34 12.61
N PRO A 95 0.54 13.46 13.14
CA PRO A 95 -0.68 13.34 12.33
C PRO A 95 -0.74 14.33 11.15
N GLU A 96 -0.29 15.56 11.35
CA GLU A 96 -0.32 16.59 10.31
C GLU A 96 0.62 16.28 9.13
N GLU A 97 1.71 15.54 9.40
CA GLU A 97 2.72 15.15 8.40
C GLU A 97 2.49 13.74 7.85
N THR A 98 1.43 13.07 8.29
CA THR A 98 1.13 11.69 7.91
C THR A 98 -0.17 11.62 7.12
N GLY A 99 -0.22 10.74 6.14
CA GLY A 99 -1.42 10.44 5.37
C GLY A 99 -1.58 8.94 5.17
N ILE A 100 -2.83 8.49 5.07
CA ILE A 100 -3.15 7.10 4.76
C ILE A 100 -3.81 7.04 3.39
N ILE A 101 -3.31 6.16 2.53
CA ILE A 101 -3.84 5.95 1.20
C ILE A 101 -4.40 4.53 1.08
N ALA A 102 -5.61 4.40 0.55
CA ALA A 102 -6.19 3.11 0.21
C ALA A 102 -6.85 3.16 -1.17
N PRO A 103 -6.95 2.03 -1.90
CA PRO A 103 -7.57 2.00 -3.23
C PRO A 103 -9.08 2.22 -3.16
N TYR A 104 -9.74 1.81 -2.08
CA TYR A 104 -11.20 1.75 -1.98
C TYR A 104 -11.80 2.77 -1.02
N ARG A 105 -12.96 3.33 -1.40
CA ARG A 105 -13.69 4.31 -0.59
C ARG A 105 -14.16 3.75 0.76
N ASN A 106 -14.64 2.50 0.78
CA ASN A 106 -15.12 1.88 2.02
C ASN A 106 -14.01 1.80 3.07
N GLN A 107 -12.79 1.45 2.66
CA GLN A 107 -11.62 1.45 3.54
C GLN A 107 -11.29 2.86 4.04
N VAL A 108 -11.31 3.85 3.16
CA VAL A 108 -11.02 5.25 3.51
C VAL A 108 -12.04 5.80 4.50
N GLU A 109 -13.34 5.52 4.29
CA GLU A 109 -14.41 5.96 5.22
C GLU A 109 -14.24 5.35 6.60
N ALA A 110 -13.86 4.06 6.66
CA ALA A 110 -13.60 3.38 7.92
C ALA A 110 -12.33 3.91 8.61
N LEU A 111 -11.25 4.13 7.87
CA LEU A 111 -10.02 4.74 8.39
C LEU A 111 -10.30 6.11 9.00
N ASN A 112 -11.01 7.01 8.29
CA ASN A 112 -11.34 8.34 8.80
C ASN A 112 -12.29 8.32 10.01
N ARG A 113 -13.10 7.27 10.15
CA ARG A 113 -13.96 7.10 11.33
C ARG A 113 -13.18 6.62 12.56
N GLU A 114 -12.18 5.76 12.37
CA GLU A 114 -11.45 5.11 13.46
C GLU A 114 -10.12 5.75 13.80
N ILE A 115 -9.52 6.48 12.87
CA ILE A 115 -8.26 7.23 13.02
C ILE A 115 -8.54 8.67 12.62
N THR A 116 -9.08 9.45 13.55
CA THR A 116 -9.60 10.79 13.29
C THR A 116 -8.52 11.85 13.07
N ASP A 117 -7.31 11.59 13.54
CA ASP A 117 -6.25 12.58 13.56
C ASP A 117 -5.41 12.61 12.28
N ILE A 118 -5.59 11.61 11.40
CA ILE A 118 -4.83 11.47 10.16
C ILE A 118 -5.76 11.46 8.96
N ASP A 119 -5.41 12.25 7.93
CA ASP A 119 -6.18 12.30 6.67
C ASP A 119 -5.99 11.00 5.89
N ALA A 120 -7.07 10.22 5.76
CA ALA A 120 -7.12 9.08 4.88
C ALA A 120 -7.90 9.42 3.61
N ALA A 121 -7.35 9.05 2.44
CA ALA A 121 -7.99 9.30 1.16
C ALA A 121 -7.67 8.21 0.13
N THR A 122 -8.51 8.14 -0.92
CA THR A 122 -8.17 7.31 -2.09
C THR A 122 -7.02 7.93 -2.86
N VAL A 123 -6.30 7.10 -3.65
CA VAL A 123 -5.18 7.54 -4.47
C VAL A 123 -5.55 8.77 -5.31
N HIS A 124 -6.72 8.76 -5.95
CA HIS A 124 -7.20 9.89 -6.77
C HIS A 124 -7.42 11.18 -5.98
N LYS A 125 -7.98 11.07 -4.76
CA LYS A 125 -8.20 12.23 -3.88
C LYS A 125 -6.91 12.73 -3.23
N PHE A 126 -5.89 11.88 -3.18
CA PHE A 126 -4.57 12.23 -2.68
C PHE A 126 -3.69 12.84 -3.78
N GLN A 127 -4.13 12.79 -5.04
CA GLN A 127 -3.41 13.40 -6.16
C GLN A 127 -3.25 14.91 -5.92
N GLY A 128 -2.02 15.41 -6.06
CA GLY A 128 -1.67 16.82 -5.77
C GLY A 128 -1.32 17.09 -4.30
N LYS A 129 -1.65 16.20 -3.37
CA LYS A 129 -1.21 16.28 -1.96
C LYS A 129 0.11 15.51 -1.80
N GLU A 130 0.83 15.82 -0.74
CA GLU A 130 2.05 15.12 -0.32
C GLU A 130 2.18 15.19 1.19
N LYS A 131 2.80 14.19 1.79
CA LYS A 131 3.05 14.11 3.24
C LYS A 131 4.47 13.59 3.47
N ASP A 132 5.01 13.89 4.63
CA ASP A 132 6.31 13.36 5.02
C ASP A 132 6.24 11.83 5.16
N ASN A 133 5.16 11.34 5.77
CA ASN A 133 4.92 9.92 5.97
C ASN A 133 3.64 9.48 5.24
N ILE A 134 3.71 8.41 4.48
CA ILE A 134 2.55 7.79 3.84
C ILE A 134 2.43 6.33 4.28
N ILE A 135 1.24 5.96 4.69
CA ILE A 135 0.84 4.58 4.95
C ILE A 135 -0.09 4.15 3.84
N ILE A 136 0.26 3.09 3.12
CA ILE A 136 -0.60 2.51 2.08
C ILE A 136 -1.26 1.25 2.64
N SER A 137 -2.60 1.22 2.70
CA SER A 137 -3.41 0.05 3.02
C SER A 137 -3.89 -0.59 1.73
N THR A 138 -3.44 -1.81 1.42
CA THR A 138 -3.79 -2.49 0.16
C THR A 138 -5.19 -3.10 0.17
N VAL A 139 -5.72 -3.39 1.34
CA VAL A 139 -7.08 -3.91 1.63
C VAL A 139 -7.27 -5.37 1.24
N ASP A 140 -7.00 -5.72 -0.01
CA ASP A 140 -7.35 -7.00 -0.62
C ASP A 140 -6.63 -8.18 0.04
N ASP A 141 -7.35 -9.29 0.25
CA ASP A 141 -6.78 -10.56 0.67
C ASP A 141 -6.09 -11.28 -0.50
N GLU A 142 -6.57 -11.08 -1.70
CA GLU A 142 -5.94 -11.39 -2.98
C GLU A 142 -5.91 -10.10 -3.81
N ILE A 143 -4.72 -9.66 -4.16
CA ILE A 143 -4.51 -8.36 -4.81
C ILE A 143 -5.24 -8.33 -6.15
N SER A 144 -6.18 -7.40 -6.30
CA SER A 144 -6.96 -7.19 -7.52
C SER A 144 -6.19 -6.33 -8.54
N ASP A 145 -6.51 -6.47 -9.82
CA ASP A 145 -5.96 -5.64 -10.90
C ASP A 145 -6.21 -4.14 -10.66
N PHE A 146 -7.28 -3.79 -9.97
CA PHE A 146 -7.58 -2.39 -9.63
C PHE A 146 -6.61 -1.84 -8.56
N ALA A 147 -6.37 -2.60 -7.48
CA ALA A 147 -5.43 -2.18 -6.44
C ALA A 147 -3.98 -2.21 -6.93
N ASP A 148 -3.68 -3.07 -7.91
CA ASP A 148 -2.36 -3.25 -8.51
C ASP A 148 -2.12 -2.37 -9.76
N ASP A 149 -3.04 -1.46 -10.09
CA ASP A 149 -2.88 -0.57 -11.23
C ASP A 149 -1.57 0.23 -11.14
N PRO A 150 -0.69 0.16 -12.16
CA PRO A 150 0.64 0.77 -12.12
C PRO A 150 0.60 2.28 -11.94
N TYR A 151 -0.44 2.96 -12.46
CA TYR A 151 -0.58 4.41 -12.29
C TYR A 151 -0.98 4.75 -10.86
N LEU A 152 -1.88 3.96 -10.26
CA LEU A 152 -2.29 4.17 -8.86
C LEU A 152 -1.12 3.94 -7.90
N ILE A 153 -0.33 2.88 -8.10
CA ILE A 153 0.84 2.58 -7.28
C ILE A 153 1.90 3.66 -7.42
N ASN A 154 2.23 4.06 -8.65
CA ASN A 154 3.18 5.14 -8.90
C ASN A 154 2.76 6.45 -8.20
N VAL A 155 1.48 6.82 -8.30
CA VAL A 155 0.95 8.00 -7.61
C VAL A 155 1.03 7.83 -6.11
N ALA A 156 0.59 6.70 -5.54
CA ALA A 156 0.57 6.48 -4.10
C ALA A 156 1.98 6.53 -3.49
N VAL A 157 2.94 5.81 -4.08
CA VAL A 157 4.34 5.78 -3.63
C VAL A 157 4.97 7.17 -3.69
N SER A 158 4.75 7.90 -4.79
CA SER A 158 5.32 9.24 -4.99
C SER A 158 4.70 10.34 -4.12
N ARG A 159 3.73 10.02 -3.23
CA ARG A 159 3.18 10.97 -2.24
C ARG A 159 4.04 11.06 -0.97
N ALA A 160 4.85 10.07 -0.71
CA ALA A 160 5.72 10.02 0.47
C ALA A 160 7.00 10.82 0.25
N LYS A 161 7.26 11.81 1.11
CA LYS A 161 8.52 12.57 1.05
C LYS A 161 9.65 11.88 1.79
N LYS A 162 9.41 11.40 3.01
CA LYS A 162 10.44 10.86 3.90
C LYS A 162 10.27 9.36 4.17
N LYS A 163 9.03 8.91 4.47
CA LYS A 163 8.76 7.52 4.86
C LYS A 163 7.56 6.95 4.12
N LEU A 164 7.69 5.73 3.66
CA LEU A 164 6.62 4.97 3.05
C LEU A 164 6.46 3.64 3.80
N MET A 165 5.26 3.39 4.28
CA MET A 165 4.89 2.13 4.91
C MET A 165 3.78 1.45 4.12
N LEU A 166 3.96 0.17 3.85
CA LEU A 166 2.98 -0.65 3.13
C LEU A 166 2.35 -1.64 4.11
N VAL A 167 1.02 -1.63 4.22
CA VAL A 167 0.24 -2.60 5.00
C VAL A 167 -0.46 -3.54 4.04
N VAL A 168 -0.09 -4.81 4.10
CA VAL A 168 -0.53 -5.85 3.16
C VAL A 168 -1.10 -7.05 3.89
N THR A 169 -1.85 -7.86 3.17
CA THR A 169 -2.27 -9.19 3.66
C THR A 169 -1.06 -10.09 3.88
N GLY A 170 -1.19 -11.02 4.84
CA GLY A 170 -0.23 -12.11 5.02
C GLY A 170 -0.45 -13.30 4.10
N ASN A 171 -1.48 -13.26 3.25
CA ASN A 171 -1.72 -14.32 2.27
C ASN A 171 -0.62 -14.31 1.19
N GLU A 172 -0.30 -15.48 0.67
CA GLU A 172 0.57 -15.59 -0.50
C GLU A 172 -0.08 -14.91 -1.71
N GLN A 173 0.70 -14.13 -2.42
CA GLN A 173 0.26 -13.39 -3.61
C GLN A 173 0.99 -13.88 -4.86
N SER A 174 0.38 -13.65 -6.02
CA SER A 174 1.07 -13.86 -7.30
C SER A 174 2.33 -12.98 -7.36
N LYS A 175 3.36 -13.49 -8.01
CA LYS A 175 4.61 -12.74 -8.25
C LYS A 175 4.49 -11.70 -9.38
N GLU A 176 3.36 -11.66 -10.07
CA GLU A 176 3.16 -10.78 -11.22
C GLU A 176 2.57 -9.41 -10.84
N HIS A 177 2.40 -9.13 -9.53
CA HIS A 177 1.84 -7.87 -9.06
C HIS A 177 2.90 -6.79 -8.82
N ASN A 178 2.56 -5.54 -9.12
CA ASN A 178 3.40 -4.37 -8.82
C ASN A 178 3.60 -4.17 -7.31
N ILE A 179 2.58 -4.50 -6.51
CA ILE A 179 2.66 -4.47 -5.04
C ILE A 179 3.68 -5.52 -4.55
N THR A 180 3.70 -6.70 -5.15
CA THR A 180 4.69 -7.75 -4.83
C THR A 180 6.11 -7.28 -5.18
N ASP A 181 6.30 -6.65 -6.35
CA ASP A 181 7.59 -6.06 -6.72
C ASP A 181 8.04 -4.95 -5.76
N LEU A 182 7.10 -4.16 -5.22
CA LEU A 182 7.41 -3.16 -4.20
C LEU A 182 7.86 -3.83 -2.88
N ILE A 183 7.19 -4.91 -2.46
CA ILE A 183 7.60 -5.68 -1.29
C ILE A 183 8.99 -6.28 -1.49
N ASP A 184 9.24 -6.89 -2.64
CA ASP A 184 10.53 -7.50 -2.98
C ASP A 184 11.65 -6.43 -3.04
N TYR A 185 11.35 -5.25 -3.58
CA TYR A 185 12.27 -4.11 -3.56
C TYR A 185 12.63 -3.67 -2.15
N ILE A 186 11.63 -3.59 -1.26
CA ILE A 186 11.82 -3.23 0.15
C ILE A 186 12.70 -4.27 0.86
N GLN A 187 12.43 -5.57 0.65
CA GLN A 187 13.21 -6.66 1.22
C GLN A 187 14.65 -6.70 0.67
N TYR A 188 14.82 -6.54 -0.64
CA TYR A 188 16.13 -6.53 -1.29
C TYR A 188 17.04 -5.42 -0.75
N ASN A 189 16.47 -4.27 -0.40
CA ASN A 189 17.20 -3.15 0.18
C ASN A 189 17.37 -3.24 1.70
N ASN A 190 17.07 -4.40 2.30
CA ASN A 190 17.20 -4.70 3.74
C ASN A 190 16.35 -3.78 4.65
N PHE A 191 15.22 -3.31 4.17
CA PHE A 191 14.26 -2.59 4.99
C PHE A 191 13.37 -3.53 5.81
N GLU A 192 12.73 -2.98 6.84
CA GLU A 192 11.95 -3.75 7.81
C GLU A 192 10.70 -4.36 7.16
N VAL A 193 10.55 -5.69 7.33
CA VAL A 193 9.31 -6.41 7.06
C VAL A 193 8.82 -6.99 8.38
N VAL A 194 7.70 -6.49 8.87
CA VAL A 194 7.11 -6.86 10.16
C VAL A 194 5.90 -7.74 9.92
N GLU A 195 5.82 -8.83 10.66
CA GLU A 195 4.58 -9.61 10.75
C GLU A 195 3.75 -9.12 11.94
N SER A 196 2.52 -8.69 11.65
CA SER A 196 1.58 -8.24 12.67
C SER A 196 1.18 -9.40 13.60
N LYS A 197 1.00 -9.06 14.87
CA LYS A 197 0.52 -9.99 15.90
C LYS A 197 -0.95 -9.77 16.23
N ILE A 198 -1.65 -8.94 15.49
CA ILE A 198 -3.08 -8.68 15.71
C ILE A 198 -3.89 -9.83 15.13
N TYR A 199 -4.51 -10.59 16.04
CA TYR A 199 -5.43 -11.68 15.75
C TYR A 199 -6.85 -11.26 16.09
N SER A 200 -7.82 -11.68 15.30
CA SER A 200 -9.24 -11.55 15.68
C SER A 200 -9.63 -12.65 16.66
N ILE A 201 -10.74 -12.44 17.34
CA ILE A 201 -11.32 -13.49 18.19
C ILE A 201 -11.64 -14.75 17.38
N PHE A 202 -11.98 -14.60 16.11
CA PHE A 202 -12.25 -15.72 15.21
C PHE A 202 -10.99 -16.54 14.90
N ASP A 203 -9.81 -15.91 14.81
CA ASP A 203 -8.55 -16.66 14.60
C ASP A 203 -8.24 -17.55 15.79
N TYR A 204 -8.48 -17.04 17.01
CA TYR A 204 -8.34 -17.85 18.24
C TYR A 204 -9.34 -19.01 18.26
N LEU A 205 -10.60 -18.77 17.95
CA LEU A 205 -11.63 -19.79 17.90
C LEU A 205 -11.32 -20.83 16.81
N TYR A 206 -10.88 -20.40 15.62
CA TYR A 206 -10.50 -21.35 14.56
C TYR A 206 -9.26 -22.18 14.91
N LYS A 207 -8.25 -21.61 15.53
CA LYS A 207 -7.09 -22.37 16.02
C LYS A 207 -7.51 -23.42 17.03
N GLN A 208 -8.30 -23.04 18.01
CA GLN A 208 -8.79 -23.93 19.07
C GLN A 208 -9.62 -25.07 18.48
N TYR A 209 -10.59 -24.76 17.62
CA TYR A 209 -11.41 -25.77 16.95
C TYR A 209 -10.61 -26.69 16.02
N THR A 210 -9.59 -26.20 15.36
CA THR A 210 -8.76 -27.01 14.45
C THR A 210 -7.92 -28.01 15.23
N GLU A 211 -7.39 -27.63 16.39
CA GLU A 211 -6.63 -28.54 17.27
C GLU A 211 -7.53 -29.55 17.93
N GLU A 212 -8.68 -29.16 18.45
CA GLU A 212 -9.68 -30.06 19.02
C GLU A 212 -10.23 -31.03 17.96
N ARG A 213 -10.47 -30.57 16.73
CA ARG A 213 -10.93 -31.43 15.64
C ARG A 213 -9.86 -32.38 15.15
N ARG A 214 -8.58 -31.99 15.12
CA ARG A 214 -7.45 -32.89 14.87
C ARG A 214 -7.32 -33.95 15.97
N ALA A 215 -7.39 -33.54 17.24
CA ALA A 215 -7.37 -34.44 18.37
C ALA A 215 -8.55 -35.43 18.37
N TYR A 216 -9.74 -34.98 17.95
CA TYR A 216 -10.91 -35.83 17.79
C TYR A 216 -10.77 -36.83 16.64
N LEU A 217 -10.25 -36.41 15.49
CA LEU A 217 -10.03 -37.28 14.33
C LEU A 217 -8.87 -38.26 14.51
N GLN A 218 -7.94 -38.00 15.43
CA GLN A 218 -6.87 -38.95 15.81
C GLN A 218 -7.34 -40.02 16.79
N LYS A 219 -8.51 -39.86 17.40
CA LYS A 219 -9.07 -40.81 18.36
C LYS A 219 -9.98 -41.87 17.71
N TYR A 220 -10.31 -41.73 16.46
CA TYR A 220 -11.13 -42.67 15.68
C TYR A 220 -10.44 -43.01 14.37
#